data_27478dc9c5219459d1813b499e16f0b6
#
_entry.id   27478dc9c5219459d1813b499e16f0b6
#
_cell.length_a   1.000
_cell.length_b   1.000
_cell.length_c   1.000
_cell.angle_alpha   90.00
_cell.angle_beta   90.00
_cell.angle_gamma   90.00
#
_symmetry.space_group_name_H-M   'P 1'
#
loop_
_entity.id
_entity.type
_entity.pdbx_description
1 polymer ?
#
loop_
_entity_poly.entity_id
_entity_poly.type
_entity_poly.pdbx_seq_one_letter_code
_entity_poly.pdbx_strand_id
1 'polypeptide(L)'
;VTLEKLLEFIPDSNGEQQQLLGLMRKGRLSLAEAKEKYPDWYERRIVKKERRGRWTVKRNLYDWWLHRIADEIRVGHRFYGIMTLAIYAKKCGISEEELRHDAFSLLKPYDDMSVEDINRFTKDDVVCALEMFNEDYVTFPRDDIAKISGLSMPVNKRNWRKQAEHLRR
;
A
#
# COMPACT_ATOMS: atom_id res chain seq x y z
N VAL A 1 9.11 -2.97 24.45
CA VAL A 1 10.23 -2.17 24.96
C VAL A 1 10.16 -0.82 24.25
N THR A 2 10.02 0.28 24.99
CA THR A 2 10.01 1.63 24.41
C THR A 2 11.44 2.09 24.17
N LEU A 3 11.65 2.98 23.19
CA LEU A 3 12.96 3.59 22.91
C LEU A 3 13.54 4.30 24.14
N GLU A 4 12.68 4.84 25.01
CA GLU A 4 13.06 5.46 26.28
C GLU A 4 13.71 4.44 27.24
N LYS A 5 13.16 3.22 27.31
CA LYS A 5 13.77 2.12 28.10
C LYS A 5 15.08 1.62 27.51
N LEU A 6 15.25 1.68 26.18
CA LEU A 6 16.53 1.31 25.54
C LEU A 6 17.62 2.34 25.82
N LEU A 7 17.26 3.62 25.94
CA LEU A 7 18.20 4.69 26.25
C LEU A 7 18.73 4.62 27.70
N GLU A 8 17.98 4.00 28.64
CA GLU A 8 18.44 3.77 30.01
C GLU A 8 19.69 2.86 30.10
N PHE A 9 19.93 2.06 29.06
CA PHE A 9 21.12 1.19 28.96
C PHE A 9 22.34 1.86 28.32
N ILE A 10 22.21 3.09 27.84
CA ILE A 10 23.33 3.84 27.25
C ILE A 10 23.93 4.73 28.35
N PRO A 11 25.23 4.60 28.67
CA PRO A 11 25.85 5.48 29.67
C PRO A 11 25.74 6.95 29.24
N ASP A 12 25.15 7.77 30.10
CA ASP A 12 25.02 9.21 29.83
C ASP A 12 26.30 9.92 30.28
N SER A 13 27.30 9.92 29.43
CA SER A 13 28.58 10.53 29.74
C SER A 13 28.60 12.07 29.62
N ASN A 14 27.68 12.67 28.86
CA ASN A 14 27.71 14.13 28.56
C ASN A 14 26.32 14.78 28.34
N GLY A 15 25.25 14.24 28.88
CA GLY A 15 23.89 14.75 28.61
C GLY A 15 23.37 14.42 27.20
N GLU A 16 24.03 13.52 26.50
CA GLU A 16 23.67 13.11 25.15
C GLU A 16 22.34 12.38 25.09
N GLN A 17 21.97 11.65 26.15
CA GLN A 17 20.67 10.98 26.24
C GLN A 17 19.51 11.97 26.18
N GLN A 18 19.59 13.08 26.90
CA GLN A 18 18.57 14.12 26.89
C GLN A 18 18.50 14.86 25.56
N GLN A 19 19.64 15.07 24.92
CA GLN A 19 19.69 15.65 23.57
C GLN A 19 19.08 14.72 22.51
N LEU A 20 19.38 13.43 22.57
CA LEU A 20 18.78 12.39 21.69
C LEU A 20 17.26 12.28 21.93
N LEU A 21 16.79 12.25 23.16
CA LEU A 21 15.37 12.27 23.49
C LEU A 21 14.69 13.55 22.98
N GLY A 22 15.35 14.70 23.10
CA GLY A 22 14.88 15.97 22.56
C GLY A 22 14.76 15.95 21.03
N LEU A 23 15.73 15.37 20.33
CA LEU A 23 15.73 15.21 18.88
C LEU A 23 14.66 14.22 18.40
N MET A 24 14.46 13.11 19.12
CA MET A 24 13.47 12.09 18.81
C MET A 24 12.03 12.59 19.05
N ARG A 25 11.83 13.48 20.05
CA ARG A 25 10.55 14.13 20.33
C ARG A 25 10.28 15.33 19.46
N LYS A 26 11.30 15.84 18.77
CA LYS A 26 11.18 17.03 17.91
C LYS A 26 10.18 16.79 16.77
N GLY A 27 9.07 17.46 16.84
CA GLY A 27 7.97 17.36 15.86
C GLY A 27 6.88 16.34 16.19
N ARG A 28 6.97 15.62 17.33
CA ARG A 28 5.89 14.76 17.83
C ARG A 28 5.21 15.44 19.02
N LEU A 29 3.91 15.68 18.88
CA LEU A 29 3.09 16.12 19.97
C LEU A 29 2.82 14.95 20.92
N SER A 30 2.90 15.18 22.23
CA SER A 30 2.36 14.24 23.20
C SER A 30 0.83 14.15 23.05
N LEU A 31 0.23 13.10 23.61
CA LEU A 31 -1.22 12.93 23.55
C LEU A 31 -1.96 14.07 24.29
N ALA A 32 -1.40 14.60 25.36
CA ALA A 32 -1.94 15.73 26.11
C ALA A 32 -1.91 17.04 25.27
N GLU A 33 -0.77 17.34 24.67
CA GLU A 33 -0.64 18.50 23.77
C GLU A 33 -1.54 18.36 22.53
N ALA A 34 -1.71 17.14 22.01
CA ALA A 34 -2.61 16.88 20.88
C ALA A 34 -4.08 17.09 21.28
N LYS A 35 -4.48 16.74 22.51
CA LYS A 35 -5.82 16.97 23.04
C LYS A 35 -6.12 18.47 23.14
N GLU A 36 -5.16 19.25 23.65
CA GLU A 36 -5.33 20.69 23.79
C GLU A 36 -5.34 21.42 22.45
N LYS A 37 -4.42 21.06 21.57
CA LYS A 37 -4.22 21.74 20.28
C LYS A 37 -5.20 21.32 19.20
N TYR A 38 -5.70 20.08 19.24
CA TYR A 38 -6.59 19.47 18.26
C TYR A 38 -7.72 18.67 18.92
N PRO A 39 -8.62 19.31 19.70
CA PRO A 39 -9.65 18.63 20.48
C PRO A 39 -10.57 17.76 19.61
N ASP A 40 -11.00 18.25 18.44
CA ASP A 40 -11.86 17.50 17.52
C ASP A 40 -11.19 16.23 17.00
N TRP A 41 -9.90 16.30 16.70
CA TRP A 41 -9.13 15.13 16.29
C TRP A 41 -9.01 14.12 17.43
N TYR A 42 -8.72 14.60 18.64
CA TYR A 42 -8.61 13.76 19.84
C TYR A 42 -9.93 13.04 20.11
N GLU A 43 -11.04 13.77 20.09
CA GLU A 43 -12.39 13.22 20.31
C GLU A 43 -12.69 12.11 19.31
N ARG A 44 -12.53 12.37 18.00
CA ARG A 44 -12.84 11.40 16.95
C ARG A 44 -11.91 10.18 16.96
N ARG A 45 -10.60 10.37 17.16
CA ARG A 45 -9.61 9.31 16.96
C ARG A 45 -9.26 8.55 18.24
N ILE A 46 -9.30 9.20 19.37
CA ILE A 46 -8.88 8.62 20.66
C ILE A 46 -10.10 8.22 21.50
N VAL A 47 -11.10 9.10 21.62
CA VAL A 47 -12.28 8.82 22.44
C VAL A 47 -13.28 7.95 21.67
N LYS A 48 -13.73 8.39 20.51
CA LYS A 48 -14.71 7.65 19.69
C LYS A 48 -14.11 6.50 18.91
N LYS A 49 -12.77 6.41 18.80
CA LYS A 49 -12.04 5.38 18.06
C LYS A 49 -12.53 5.26 16.61
N GLU A 50 -13.01 6.36 16.02
CA GLU A 50 -13.43 6.38 14.63
C GLU A 50 -12.26 5.93 13.75
N ARG A 51 -12.48 4.91 12.93
CA ARG A 51 -11.47 4.48 11.96
C ARG A 51 -11.22 5.61 10.97
N ARG A 52 -9.95 5.79 10.58
CA ARG A 52 -9.64 6.68 9.45
C ARG A 52 -10.48 6.23 8.27
N GLY A 53 -11.17 7.17 7.62
CA GLY A 53 -11.84 6.88 6.36
C GLY A 53 -10.82 6.22 5.42
N ARG A 54 -11.23 5.17 4.73
CA ARG A 54 -10.40 4.58 3.68
C ARG A 54 -10.06 5.66 2.68
N TRP A 55 -8.80 5.70 2.26
CA TRP A 55 -8.43 6.47 1.09
C TRP A 55 -9.29 5.95 -0.06
N THR A 56 -10.17 6.77 -0.59
CA THR A 56 -10.87 6.47 -1.82
C THR A 56 -9.83 6.51 -2.93
N VAL A 57 -9.29 5.37 -3.28
CA VAL A 57 -8.37 5.25 -4.39
C VAL A 57 -9.21 5.38 -5.64
N LYS A 58 -8.84 6.31 -6.49
CA LYS A 58 -9.58 6.58 -7.72
C LYS A 58 -9.41 5.41 -8.70
N ARG A 59 -10.45 5.12 -9.47
CA ARG A 59 -10.45 4.16 -10.58
C ARG A 59 -9.20 4.28 -11.48
N ASN A 60 -8.70 5.49 -11.68
CA ASN A 60 -7.51 5.75 -12.50
C ASN A 60 -6.27 4.93 -12.09
N LEU A 61 -6.16 4.50 -10.82
CA LEU A 61 -5.07 3.61 -10.41
C LEU A 61 -5.25 2.20 -10.99
N TYR A 62 -6.48 1.70 -11.00
CA TYR A 62 -6.81 0.40 -11.58
C TYR A 62 -6.58 0.41 -13.09
N ASP A 63 -7.14 1.41 -13.79
CA ASP A 63 -7.01 1.55 -15.25
C ASP A 63 -5.54 1.69 -15.66
N TRP A 64 -4.78 2.51 -14.93
CA TRP A 64 -3.34 2.67 -15.15
C TRP A 64 -2.59 1.35 -14.98
N TRP A 65 -2.94 0.56 -13.95
CA TRP A 65 -2.28 -0.71 -13.71
C TRP A 65 -2.65 -1.76 -14.76
N LEU A 66 -3.92 -1.82 -15.14
CA LEU A 66 -4.40 -2.72 -16.19
C LEU A 66 -3.65 -2.49 -17.51
N HIS A 67 -3.54 -1.24 -17.96
CA HIS A 67 -2.76 -0.92 -19.16
C HIS A 67 -1.30 -1.34 -19.02
N ARG A 68 -0.72 -1.06 -17.87
CA ARG A 68 0.68 -1.37 -17.64
C ARG A 68 1.00 -2.85 -17.67
N ILE A 69 0.18 -3.68 -17.05
CA ILE A 69 0.37 -5.13 -17.09
C ILE A 69 0.06 -5.72 -18.46
N ALA A 70 -0.84 -5.11 -19.23
CA ALA A 70 -1.10 -5.53 -20.60
C ALA A 70 0.10 -5.30 -21.50
N ASP A 71 0.81 -4.17 -21.34
CA ASP A 71 1.87 -3.74 -22.24
C ASP A 71 3.28 -4.19 -21.80
N GLU A 72 3.55 -4.14 -20.49
CA GLU A 72 4.92 -4.26 -19.96
C GLU A 72 5.21 -5.61 -19.28
N ILE A 73 4.19 -6.42 -18.95
CA ILE A 73 4.39 -7.69 -18.22
C ILE A 73 5.22 -8.67 -19.05
N ARG A 74 6.01 -9.49 -18.36
CA ARG A 74 6.88 -10.47 -19.01
C ARG A 74 6.56 -11.89 -18.53
N VAL A 75 7.02 -12.86 -19.32
CA VAL A 75 6.98 -14.27 -18.95
C VAL A 75 7.60 -14.47 -17.56
N GLY A 76 6.95 -15.27 -16.73
CA GLY A 76 7.32 -15.46 -15.31
C GLY A 76 6.63 -14.52 -14.34
N HIS A 77 6.09 -13.37 -14.80
CA HIS A 77 5.37 -12.41 -13.95
C HIS A 77 3.87 -12.28 -14.28
N ARG A 78 3.37 -13.01 -15.28
CA ARG A 78 1.98 -12.94 -15.77
C ARG A 78 0.94 -13.19 -14.68
N PHE A 79 1.13 -14.26 -13.89
CA PHE A 79 0.30 -14.58 -12.73
C PHE A 79 0.25 -13.42 -11.73
N TYR A 80 1.41 -12.89 -11.38
CA TYR A 80 1.52 -11.76 -10.44
C TYR A 80 0.94 -10.46 -11.00
N GLY A 81 0.94 -10.29 -12.33
CA GLY A 81 0.26 -9.18 -12.99
C GLY A 81 -1.23 -9.18 -12.69
N ILE A 82 -1.92 -10.30 -12.91
CA ILE A 82 -3.36 -10.45 -12.62
C ILE A 82 -3.64 -10.43 -11.11
N MET A 83 -2.81 -11.10 -10.32
CA MET A 83 -2.91 -11.09 -8.87
C MET A 83 -2.90 -9.66 -8.31
N THR A 84 -1.98 -8.84 -8.77
CA THR A 84 -1.89 -7.43 -8.33
C THR A 84 -3.01 -6.56 -8.90
N LEU A 85 -3.54 -6.89 -10.09
CA LEU A 85 -4.74 -6.26 -10.63
C LEU A 85 -5.95 -6.50 -9.73
N ALA A 86 -6.12 -7.73 -9.21
CA ALA A 86 -7.18 -8.07 -8.27
C ALA A 86 -7.07 -7.26 -6.97
N ILE A 87 -5.87 -7.07 -6.43
CA ILE A 87 -5.61 -6.20 -5.28
C ILE A 87 -6.03 -4.75 -5.56
N TYR A 88 -5.63 -4.21 -6.73
CA TYR A 88 -6.01 -2.85 -7.11
C TYR A 88 -7.50 -2.71 -7.40
N ALA A 89 -8.13 -3.70 -8.00
CA ALA A 89 -9.58 -3.71 -8.21
C ALA A 89 -10.32 -3.58 -6.87
N LYS A 90 -9.97 -4.40 -5.88
CA LYS A 90 -10.57 -4.33 -4.54
C LYS A 90 -10.32 -2.98 -3.87
N LYS A 91 -9.11 -2.46 -4.00
CA LYS A 91 -8.71 -1.17 -3.45
C LYS A 91 -9.45 0.01 -4.08
N CYS A 92 -9.74 -0.06 -5.37
CA CYS A 92 -10.42 0.98 -6.15
C CYS A 92 -11.94 0.84 -6.16
N GLY A 93 -12.50 -0.24 -5.60
CA GLY A 93 -13.93 -0.51 -5.58
C GLY A 93 -14.48 -0.95 -6.95
N ILE A 94 -13.64 -1.58 -7.77
CA ILE A 94 -14.06 -2.20 -9.03
C ILE A 94 -14.88 -3.46 -8.71
N SER A 95 -15.90 -3.74 -9.48
CA SER A 95 -16.71 -4.95 -9.31
C SER A 95 -15.92 -6.21 -9.67
N GLU A 96 -16.28 -7.32 -9.06
CA GLU A 96 -15.65 -8.61 -9.40
C GLU A 96 -15.92 -9.01 -10.85
N GLU A 97 -17.10 -8.69 -11.38
CA GLU A 97 -17.46 -8.98 -12.76
C GLU A 97 -16.57 -8.24 -13.75
N GLU A 98 -16.36 -6.95 -13.53
CA GLU A 98 -15.47 -6.12 -14.34
C GLU A 98 -14.03 -6.62 -14.26
N LEU A 99 -13.54 -6.90 -13.06
CA LEU A 99 -12.21 -7.48 -12.85
C LEU A 99 -12.04 -8.80 -13.60
N ARG A 100 -13.03 -9.71 -13.52
CA ARG A 100 -12.98 -10.99 -14.23
C ARG A 100 -12.93 -10.79 -15.73
N HIS A 101 -13.77 -9.92 -16.27
CA HIS A 101 -13.75 -9.59 -17.71
C HIS A 101 -12.36 -9.10 -18.14
N ASP A 102 -11.78 -8.15 -17.42
CA ASP A 102 -10.48 -7.57 -17.76
C ASP A 102 -9.34 -8.60 -17.59
N ALA A 103 -9.35 -9.39 -16.54
CA ALA A 103 -8.36 -10.43 -16.30
C ALA A 103 -8.41 -11.52 -17.41
N PHE A 104 -9.60 -11.95 -17.80
CA PHE A 104 -9.75 -12.93 -18.88
C PHE A 104 -9.41 -12.36 -20.26
N SER A 105 -9.54 -11.05 -20.47
CA SER A 105 -9.07 -10.42 -21.71
C SER A 105 -7.56 -10.52 -21.90
N LEU A 106 -6.81 -10.61 -20.81
CA LEU A 106 -5.35 -10.77 -20.80
C LEU A 106 -4.91 -12.24 -21.02
N LEU A 107 -5.82 -13.22 -20.89
CA LEU A 107 -5.46 -14.63 -20.99
C LEU A 107 -4.75 -14.96 -22.31
N LYS A 108 -5.36 -14.59 -23.43
CA LYS A 108 -4.79 -14.89 -24.75
C LYS A 108 -3.47 -14.16 -24.99
N PRO A 109 -3.35 -12.83 -24.81
CA PRO A 109 -2.07 -12.13 -24.92
C PRO A 109 -0.97 -12.74 -24.05
N TYR A 110 -1.30 -13.17 -22.84
CA TYR A 110 -0.34 -13.75 -21.91
C TYR A 110 0.08 -15.17 -22.34
N ASP A 111 -0.84 -15.97 -22.87
CA ASP A 111 -0.52 -17.29 -23.39
C ASP A 111 0.33 -17.20 -24.65
N ASP A 112 0.03 -16.25 -25.54
CA ASP A 112 0.79 -16.01 -26.78
C ASP A 112 2.27 -15.62 -26.51
N MET A 113 2.60 -15.16 -25.28
CA MET A 113 4.00 -14.92 -24.86
C MET A 113 4.75 -16.21 -24.54
N SER A 114 4.07 -17.35 -24.43
CA SER A 114 4.68 -18.64 -24.11
C SER A 114 5.44 -19.19 -25.31
N VAL A 115 6.73 -19.44 -25.13
CA VAL A 115 7.60 -19.98 -26.20
C VAL A 115 7.54 -21.51 -26.24
N GLU A 116 7.22 -22.14 -25.09
CA GLU A 116 7.21 -23.58 -24.90
C GLU A 116 5.88 -24.03 -24.28
N ASP A 117 5.43 -25.24 -24.61
CA ASP A 117 4.20 -25.82 -24.05
C ASP A 117 4.22 -26.00 -22.53
N ILE A 118 5.41 -26.05 -21.93
CA ILE A 118 5.61 -26.20 -20.49
C ILE A 118 5.23 -24.91 -19.72
N ASN A 119 5.26 -23.76 -20.37
CA ASN A 119 5.04 -22.46 -19.72
C ASN A 119 3.78 -21.75 -20.24
N ARG A 120 2.75 -22.52 -20.55
CA ARG A 120 1.45 -22.01 -20.97
C ARG A 120 0.80 -21.21 -19.84
N PHE A 121 0.08 -20.17 -20.22
CA PHE A 121 -0.73 -19.39 -19.27
C PHE A 121 -2.19 -19.79 -19.42
N THR A 122 -2.77 -20.33 -18.36
CA THR A 122 -4.05 -21.04 -18.40
C THR A 122 -5.19 -20.27 -17.75
N LYS A 123 -6.41 -20.73 -17.95
CA LYS A 123 -7.58 -20.19 -17.24
C LYS A 123 -7.48 -20.39 -15.71
N ASP A 124 -6.87 -21.49 -15.29
CA ASP A 124 -6.70 -21.79 -13.88
C ASP A 124 -5.75 -20.80 -13.21
N ASP A 125 -4.70 -20.38 -13.92
CA ASP A 125 -3.80 -19.31 -13.44
C ASP A 125 -4.55 -18.00 -13.20
N VAL A 126 -5.47 -17.64 -14.13
CA VAL A 126 -6.30 -16.44 -13.96
C VAL A 126 -7.21 -16.58 -12.74
N VAL A 127 -7.90 -17.73 -12.61
CA VAL A 127 -8.83 -17.97 -11.50
C VAL A 127 -8.11 -17.93 -10.15
N CYS A 128 -6.96 -18.61 -10.04
CA CYS A 128 -6.14 -18.58 -8.81
C CYS A 128 -5.63 -17.16 -8.48
N ALA A 129 -5.22 -16.40 -9.49
CA ALA A 129 -4.75 -15.03 -9.27
C ALA A 129 -5.89 -14.11 -8.77
N LEU A 130 -7.14 -14.35 -9.18
CA LEU A 130 -8.30 -13.58 -8.75
C LEU A 130 -8.70 -13.82 -7.29
N GLU A 131 -8.22 -14.88 -6.62
CA GLU A 131 -8.45 -15.11 -5.19
C GLU A 131 -7.92 -13.97 -4.31
N MET A 132 -6.98 -13.18 -4.84
CA MET A 132 -6.47 -11.97 -4.17
C MET A 132 -7.45 -10.80 -4.16
N PHE A 133 -8.64 -10.94 -4.76
CA PHE A 133 -9.73 -9.97 -4.66
C PHE A 133 -10.37 -9.99 -3.26
N ASN A 134 -9.58 -9.66 -2.25
CA ASN A 134 -9.95 -9.70 -0.84
C ASN A 134 -9.54 -8.42 -0.12
N GLU A 135 -10.32 -8.05 0.91
CA GLU A 135 -10.08 -6.88 1.76
C GLU A 135 -8.73 -6.92 2.50
N ASP A 136 -8.26 -8.11 2.84
CA ASP A 136 -7.02 -8.29 3.61
C ASP A 136 -5.79 -7.83 2.83
N TYR A 137 -5.87 -7.84 1.49
CA TYR A 137 -4.76 -7.50 0.62
C TYR A 137 -4.75 -6.04 0.12
N VAL A 138 -5.77 -5.22 0.46
CA VAL A 138 -5.82 -3.80 0.00
C VAL A 138 -4.67 -2.93 0.52
N THR A 139 -3.99 -3.38 1.58
CA THR A 139 -2.83 -2.70 2.16
C THR A 139 -1.50 -3.23 1.64
N PHE A 140 -1.52 -4.13 0.66
CA PHE A 140 -0.30 -4.73 0.10
C PHE A 140 0.69 -3.63 -0.34
N PRO A 141 1.97 -3.69 0.09
CA PRO A 141 2.92 -2.62 -0.14
C PRO A 141 3.26 -2.44 -1.61
N ARG A 142 3.38 -1.19 -2.04
CA ARG A 142 3.74 -0.85 -3.42
C ARG A 142 5.06 -1.48 -3.86
N ASP A 143 6.06 -1.49 -2.98
CA ASP A 143 7.39 -1.98 -3.30
C ASP A 143 7.38 -3.52 -3.48
N ASP A 144 6.51 -4.21 -2.75
CA ASP A 144 6.29 -5.64 -2.94
C ASP A 144 5.56 -5.93 -4.24
N ILE A 145 4.53 -5.12 -4.59
CA ILE A 145 3.86 -5.21 -5.89
C ILE A 145 4.87 -5.03 -7.03
N ALA A 146 5.74 -4.02 -6.95
CA ALA A 146 6.78 -3.79 -7.95
C ALA A 146 7.73 -4.98 -8.08
N LYS A 147 8.12 -5.57 -6.95
CA LYS A 147 9.03 -6.71 -6.91
C LYS A 147 8.43 -7.97 -7.53
N ILE A 148 7.18 -8.33 -7.16
CA ILE A 148 6.53 -9.55 -7.65
C ILE A 148 6.06 -9.45 -9.10
N SER A 149 5.62 -8.26 -9.53
CA SER A 149 5.21 -8.02 -10.93
C SER A 149 6.38 -7.80 -11.87
N GLY A 150 7.59 -7.53 -11.36
CA GLY A 150 8.75 -7.15 -12.16
C GLY A 150 8.65 -5.75 -12.78
N LEU A 151 7.61 -4.97 -12.42
CA LEU A 151 7.36 -3.65 -12.97
C LEU A 151 7.79 -2.57 -11.99
N SER A 152 8.71 -1.69 -12.40
CA SER A 152 9.14 -0.58 -11.57
C SER A 152 7.99 0.40 -11.31
N MET A 153 7.83 0.83 -10.07
CA MET A 153 6.84 1.83 -9.70
C MET A 153 7.52 3.15 -9.31
N PRO A 154 7.15 4.28 -9.93
CA PRO A 154 7.72 5.56 -9.55
C PRO A 154 7.36 5.87 -8.09
N VAL A 155 8.32 6.41 -7.35
CA VAL A 155 8.08 6.87 -5.99
C VAL A 155 7.13 8.06 -6.05
N ASN A 156 5.98 7.95 -5.40
CA ASN A 156 5.09 9.09 -5.26
C ASN A 156 5.82 10.24 -4.57
N LYS A 157 5.83 11.41 -5.18
CA LYS A 157 6.34 12.62 -4.55
C LYS A 157 5.56 12.81 -3.24
N ARG A 158 6.28 12.94 -2.12
CA ARG A 158 5.67 13.32 -0.85
C ARG A 158 4.94 14.64 -1.08
N ASN A 159 3.70 14.74 -0.62
CA ASN A 159 2.91 15.95 -0.77
C ASN A 159 3.38 17.12 0.11
N TRP A 160 4.48 16.96 0.83
CA TRP A 160 5.13 17.94 1.72
C TRP A 160 4.19 18.59 2.74
N ARG A 161 3.00 18.02 2.97
CA ARG A 161 2.05 18.55 3.94
C ARG A 161 2.59 18.41 5.34
N LYS A 162 2.51 19.50 6.09
CA LYS A 162 2.85 19.51 7.50
C LYS A 162 1.82 18.69 8.29
N GLN A 163 2.24 18.14 9.43
CA GLN A 163 1.35 17.35 10.31
C GLN A 163 0.05 18.11 10.66
N ALA A 164 0.13 19.43 10.89
CA ALA A 164 -1.03 20.28 11.16
C ALA A 164 -2.10 20.24 10.05
N GLU A 165 -1.70 20.15 8.78
CA GLU A 165 -2.62 20.04 7.65
C GLU A 165 -3.30 18.67 7.58
N HIS A 166 -2.59 17.61 7.99
CA HIS A 166 -3.17 16.26 8.09
C HIS A 166 -4.17 16.13 9.23
N LEU A 167 -3.99 16.87 10.33
CA LEU A 167 -4.87 16.83 11.49
C LEU A 167 -6.14 17.67 11.31
N ARG A 168 -6.16 18.61 10.36
CA ARG A 168 -7.35 19.41 10.02
C ARG A 168 -8.37 18.68 9.13
N ARG A 169 -8.01 17.55 8.54
CA ARG A 169 -8.87 16.69 7.71
C ARG A 169 -9.40 15.52 8.50
#